data_954ce78aa2d1be73017f251aba661f6b
#
_entry.id   954ce78aa2d1be73017f251aba661f6b
#
_cell.length_a   1.000
_cell.length_b   1.000
_cell.length_c   1.000
_cell.angle_alpha   90.00
_cell.angle_beta   90.00
_cell.angle_gamma   90.00
#
_symmetry.space_group_name_H-M   'P 1'
#
loop_
_entity.id
_entity.type
_entity.pdbx_description
1 polymer ?
#
loop_
_entity_poly.entity_id
_entity_poly.type
_entity_poly.pdbx_seq_one_letter_code
_entity_poly.pdbx_strand_id
1 'polypeptide(L)'
;GESSGTVSVGDSLSILTWNIGYGALGANADFFMDGGEHVSTATKEQTEDNMAAISSLISDTDPDIVMLQEVDTDSKRSHYINESDYLMSALTGYESTFAYNYKVLYVPYPLPTIGKVNCGINTLSKFDVTESTRMSLPCPFTYPIRICNLKRCVMVDRIPLEGSDKELVIVNLHLEAYDSGEGKAAQTAMLKEILETEAEAGNYVIAGGDFNQSFSNVDTSAYPLVSEDMWQAGQIDVDEFDNLTFVTDNSTPTCRSLDKPYEGADPDNFQYYMIDGFIVSDNIQVDEVSTIDTKFEN
;
A
#
# COMPACT_ATOMS: atom_id res chain seq x y z
N GLY A 1 -16.22 0.99 14.09
CA GLY A 1 -15.93 0.51 15.45
C GLY A 1 -15.33 1.65 16.25
N GLU A 2 -15.50 1.64 17.53
CA GLU A 2 -14.78 2.58 18.39
C GLU A 2 -13.47 1.86 18.78
N SER A 3 -12.31 2.47 18.46
CA SER A 3 -11.04 2.10 19.05
C SER A 3 -11.11 2.36 20.57
N SER A 4 -10.43 1.61 21.35
CA SER A 4 -10.41 1.79 22.82
C SER A 4 -9.02 1.61 23.40
N GLY A 5 -8.02 1.44 22.55
CA GLY A 5 -6.64 1.22 22.94
C GLY A 5 -5.89 2.52 23.17
N THR A 6 -5.07 2.55 24.23
CA THR A 6 -4.00 3.54 24.41
C THR A 6 -2.67 2.86 24.14
N VAL A 7 -1.69 3.61 23.67
CA VAL A 7 -0.33 3.13 23.44
C VAL A 7 0.67 3.99 24.22
N SER A 8 1.68 3.35 24.77
CA SER A 8 2.73 3.99 25.58
C SER A 8 4.11 3.72 24.97
N VAL A 9 5.09 4.55 25.30
CA VAL A 9 6.48 4.30 24.94
C VAL A 9 6.96 2.99 25.59
N GLY A 10 7.47 2.08 24.75
CA GLY A 10 7.94 0.75 25.16
C GLY A 10 6.92 -0.37 24.94
N ASP A 11 5.71 -0.06 24.49
CA ASP A 11 4.76 -1.08 24.07
C ASP A 11 5.26 -1.75 22.77
N SER A 12 4.96 -3.03 22.64
CA SER A 12 5.20 -3.79 21.39
C SER A 12 3.94 -3.75 20.56
N LEU A 13 4.08 -3.38 19.29
CA LEU A 13 2.97 -3.25 18.34
C LEU A 13 3.18 -4.17 17.15
N SER A 14 2.07 -4.70 16.62
CA SER A 14 2.03 -5.42 15.37
C SER A 14 1.40 -4.56 14.27
N ILE A 15 2.09 -4.46 13.12
CA ILE A 15 1.67 -3.59 12.02
C ILE A 15 1.67 -4.37 10.72
N LEU A 16 0.57 -4.30 9.98
CA LEU A 16 0.40 -4.90 8.68
C LEU A 16 0.35 -3.81 7.60
N THR A 17 1.03 -4.01 6.47
CA THR A 17 0.79 -3.26 5.24
C THR A 17 0.41 -4.20 4.11
N TRP A 18 -0.57 -3.80 3.26
CA TRP A 18 -1.05 -4.63 2.17
C TRP A 18 -1.71 -3.81 1.07
N ASN A 19 -1.19 -3.91 -0.16
CA ASN A 19 -1.91 -3.47 -1.34
C ASN A 19 -2.92 -4.56 -1.71
N ILE A 20 -4.22 -4.30 -1.52
CA ILE A 20 -5.29 -5.29 -1.70
C ILE A 20 -5.83 -5.36 -3.14
N GLY A 21 -5.25 -4.61 -4.08
CA GLY A 21 -5.62 -4.65 -5.49
C GLY A 21 -7.12 -4.47 -5.74
N TYR A 22 -7.76 -3.55 -5.04
CA TYR A 22 -9.22 -3.30 -5.11
C TYR A 22 -10.07 -4.59 -5.06
N GLY A 23 -9.62 -5.58 -4.29
CA GLY A 23 -10.32 -6.87 -4.16
C GLY A 23 -10.47 -7.66 -5.47
N ALA A 24 -9.77 -7.31 -6.53
CA ALA A 24 -9.98 -7.86 -7.85
C ALA A 24 -8.71 -8.27 -8.62
N LEU A 25 -7.52 -8.21 -8.00
CA LEU A 25 -6.25 -8.60 -8.58
C LEU A 25 -5.68 -9.91 -7.98
N GLY A 26 -6.55 -10.86 -7.67
CA GLY A 26 -6.14 -12.18 -7.17
C GLY A 26 -5.47 -13.06 -8.24
N ALA A 27 -5.40 -14.37 -7.97
CA ALA A 27 -4.68 -15.34 -8.82
C ALA A 27 -5.20 -15.45 -10.26
N ASN A 28 -6.47 -15.13 -10.49
CA ASN A 28 -7.10 -15.17 -11.81
C ASN A 28 -6.90 -13.87 -12.62
N ALA A 29 -6.22 -12.87 -12.06
CA ALA A 29 -6.09 -11.55 -12.68
C ALA A 29 -4.84 -11.43 -13.56
N ASP A 30 -5.01 -10.64 -14.62
CA ASP A 30 -3.97 -9.95 -15.38
C ASP A 30 -4.30 -8.45 -15.42
N PHE A 31 -3.34 -7.61 -15.76
CA PHE A 31 -3.55 -6.16 -15.83
C PHE A 31 -2.90 -5.57 -17.08
N PHE A 32 -3.68 -4.80 -17.84
CA PHE A 32 -3.28 -4.31 -19.16
C PHE A 32 -2.03 -3.41 -19.17
N MET A 33 -1.76 -2.69 -18.07
CA MET A 33 -0.56 -1.84 -17.97
C MET A 33 0.71 -2.65 -17.70
N ASP A 34 0.57 -3.89 -17.22
CA ASP A 34 1.68 -4.80 -16.93
C ASP A 34 1.85 -5.87 -18.02
N GLY A 35 1.27 -5.63 -19.20
CA GLY A 35 1.38 -6.54 -20.36
C GLY A 35 0.22 -7.53 -20.48
N GLY A 36 -0.75 -7.51 -19.57
CA GLY A 36 -1.99 -8.27 -19.67
C GLY A 36 -3.03 -7.62 -20.60
N GLU A 37 -4.26 -8.10 -20.55
CA GLU A 37 -5.34 -7.66 -21.47
C GLU A 37 -6.48 -6.96 -20.74
N HIS A 38 -6.65 -7.19 -19.41
CA HIS A 38 -7.83 -6.79 -18.66
C HIS A 38 -7.56 -5.65 -17.67
N VAL A 39 -8.64 -4.96 -17.29
CA VAL A 39 -8.65 -4.01 -16.16
C VAL A 39 -8.98 -4.74 -14.87
N SER A 40 -9.93 -5.67 -14.95
CA SER A 40 -10.35 -6.57 -13.88
C SER A 40 -11.01 -7.79 -14.52
N THR A 41 -10.63 -8.96 -14.04
CA THR A 41 -11.22 -10.25 -14.44
C THR A 41 -12.22 -10.76 -13.40
N ALA A 42 -12.17 -10.23 -12.17
CA ALA A 42 -13.02 -10.67 -11.08
C ALA A 42 -14.50 -10.33 -11.34
N THR A 43 -15.38 -11.30 -11.11
CA THR A 43 -16.81 -11.07 -11.00
C THR A 43 -17.12 -10.37 -9.68
N LYS A 44 -18.35 -9.87 -9.54
CA LYS A 44 -18.78 -9.27 -8.26
C LYS A 44 -18.67 -10.26 -7.10
N GLU A 45 -19.09 -11.50 -7.32
CA GLU A 45 -19.01 -12.57 -6.33
C GLU A 45 -17.56 -12.85 -5.93
N GLN A 46 -16.64 -12.95 -6.90
CA GLN A 46 -15.21 -13.13 -6.63
C GLN A 46 -14.62 -11.95 -5.85
N THR A 47 -15.02 -10.72 -6.17
CA THR A 47 -14.57 -9.54 -5.40
C THR A 47 -15.09 -9.60 -3.96
N GLU A 48 -16.35 -10.00 -3.75
CA GLU A 48 -16.92 -10.21 -2.41
C GLU A 48 -16.20 -11.33 -1.65
N ASP A 49 -15.86 -12.44 -2.31
CA ASP A 49 -15.10 -13.54 -1.73
C ASP A 49 -13.67 -13.10 -1.36
N ASN A 50 -13.00 -12.34 -2.24
CA ASN A 50 -11.68 -11.79 -1.96
C ASN A 50 -11.71 -10.83 -0.75
N MET A 51 -12.71 -9.97 -0.65
CA MET A 51 -12.86 -9.08 0.50
C MET A 51 -13.12 -9.87 1.80
N ALA A 52 -13.85 -10.98 1.72
CA ALA A 52 -14.03 -11.87 2.86
C ALA A 52 -12.72 -12.54 3.28
N ALA A 53 -11.90 -12.99 2.34
CA ALA A 53 -10.58 -13.56 2.61
C ALA A 53 -9.61 -12.51 3.20
N ILE A 54 -9.57 -11.29 2.64
CA ILE A 54 -8.77 -10.16 3.15
C ILE A 54 -9.15 -9.85 4.60
N SER A 55 -10.45 -9.71 4.89
CA SER A 55 -10.91 -9.43 6.26
C SER A 55 -10.63 -10.58 7.23
N SER A 56 -10.73 -11.84 6.77
CA SER A 56 -10.37 -13.02 7.58
C SER A 56 -8.89 -13.02 7.94
N LEU A 57 -8.00 -12.76 6.98
CA LEU A 57 -6.56 -12.70 7.23
C LEU A 57 -6.20 -11.59 8.23
N ILE A 58 -6.79 -10.40 8.08
CA ILE A 58 -6.60 -9.31 9.04
C ILE A 58 -7.10 -9.70 10.43
N SER A 59 -8.26 -10.35 10.51
CA SER A 59 -8.82 -10.83 11.79
C SER A 59 -7.96 -11.93 12.43
N ASP A 60 -7.43 -12.85 11.63
CA ASP A 60 -6.63 -13.97 12.11
C ASP A 60 -5.23 -13.54 12.58
N THR A 61 -4.65 -12.53 11.93
CA THR A 61 -3.36 -11.95 12.31
C THR A 61 -3.48 -10.91 13.40
N ASP A 62 -4.67 -10.31 13.53
CA ASP A 62 -5.07 -9.34 14.57
C ASP A 62 -4.04 -8.22 14.82
N PRO A 63 -3.52 -7.53 13.76
CA PRO A 63 -2.54 -6.47 13.94
C PRO A 63 -3.14 -5.27 14.67
N ASP A 64 -2.28 -4.49 15.34
CA ASP A 64 -2.71 -3.27 16.04
C ASP A 64 -3.01 -2.13 15.07
N ILE A 65 -2.27 -2.09 13.95
CA ILE A 65 -2.46 -1.11 12.87
C ILE A 65 -2.36 -1.82 11.52
N VAL A 66 -3.26 -1.46 10.59
CA VAL A 66 -3.29 -1.98 9.21
C VAL A 66 -3.23 -0.83 8.23
N MET A 67 -2.26 -0.85 7.34
CA MET A 67 -2.11 0.13 6.24
C MET A 67 -2.45 -0.54 4.92
N LEU A 68 -3.60 -0.20 4.33
CA LEU A 68 -4.08 -0.77 3.08
C LEU A 68 -3.93 0.21 1.92
N GLN A 69 -3.57 -0.29 0.75
CA GLN A 69 -3.50 0.44 -0.50
C GLN A 69 -4.46 -0.16 -1.51
N GLU A 70 -4.82 0.63 -2.52
CA GLU A 70 -5.80 0.26 -3.55
C GLU A 70 -7.16 -0.15 -3.00
N VAL A 71 -7.67 0.59 -2.03
CA VAL A 71 -9.00 0.38 -1.44
C VAL A 71 -10.03 1.17 -2.23
N ASP A 72 -10.88 0.50 -2.98
CA ASP A 72 -11.97 1.12 -3.74
C ASP A 72 -13.19 1.40 -2.85
N THR A 73 -13.86 2.53 -3.10
CA THR A 73 -15.12 2.87 -2.39
C THR A 73 -16.33 2.93 -3.31
N ASP A 74 -16.13 3.30 -4.58
CA ASP A 74 -17.21 3.44 -5.57
C ASP A 74 -16.59 3.42 -6.97
N SER A 75 -16.03 2.27 -7.36
CA SER A 75 -15.35 2.08 -8.64
C SER A 75 -16.01 1.00 -9.48
N LYS A 76 -16.04 1.21 -10.80
CA LYS A 76 -16.60 0.24 -11.73
C LYS A 76 -15.85 -1.10 -11.69
N ARG A 77 -14.51 -1.05 -11.58
CA ARG A 77 -13.63 -2.23 -11.61
C ARG A 77 -13.83 -3.19 -10.44
N SER A 78 -14.29 -2.67 -9.30
CA SER A 78 -14.62 -3.42 -8.08
C SER A 78 -16.15 -3.54 -7.87
N HIS A 79 -16.93 -3.46 -8.95
CA HIS A 79 -18.39 -3.60 -8.95
C HIS A 79 -19.12 -2.64 -7.99
N TYR A 80 -18.53 -1.44 -7.75
CA TYR A 80 -19.06 -0.42 -6.84
C TYR A 80 -19.17 -0.87 -5.37
N ILE A 81 -18.39 -1.89 -4.97
CA ILE A 81 -18.27 -2.30 -3.57
C ILE A 81 -17.50 -1.20 -2.84
N ASN A 82 -18.01 -0.78 -1.69
CA ASN A 82 -17.27 0.07 -0.77
C ASN A 82 -16.43 -0.83 0.15
N GLU A 83 -15.18 -1.04 -0.21
CA GLU A 83 -14.28 -1.96 0.48
C GLU A 83 -13.91 -1.46 1.88
N SER A 84 -13.78 -0.13 2.05
CA SER A 84 -13.54 0.45 3.38
C SER A 84 -14.71 0.21 4.34
N ASP A 85 -15.97 0.41 3.88
CA ASP A 85 -17.16 0.10 4.68
C ASP A 85 -17.29 -1.40 4.95
N TYR A 86 -16.92 -2.23 3.96
CA TYR A 86 -16.92 -3.69 4.11
C TYR A 86 -15.99 -4.11 5.24
N LEU A 87 -14.74 -3.65 5.21
CA LEU A 87 -13.73 -3.95 6.24
C LEU A 87 -14.18 -3.47 7.62
N MET A 88 -14.72 -2.26 7.72
CA MET A 88 -15.22 -1.73 8.99
C MET A 88 -16.43 -2.49 9.55
N SER A 89 -17.19 -3.14 8.67
CA SER A 89 -18.31 -4.00 9.08
C SER A 89 -17.84 -5.38 9.52
N ALA A 90 -16.77 -5.89 8.91
CA ALA A 90 -16.22 -7.22 9.19
C ALA A 90 -15.27 -7.24 10.41
N LEU A 91 -14.53 -6.14 10.60
CA LEU A 91 -13.50 -6.01 11.63
C LEU A 91 -14.01 -5.16 12.80
N THR A 92 -13.90 -5.69 14.01
CA THR A 92 -14.29 -4.98 15.24
C THR A 92 -13.07 -4.47 15.99
N GLY A 93 -13.21 -3.36 16.71
CA GLY A 93 -12.14 -2.81 17.51
C GLY A 93 -11.16 -1.91 16.77
N TYR A 94 -11.41 -1.64 15.49
CA TYR A 94 -10.64 -0.67 14.72
C TYR A 94 -11.44 0.61 14.47
N GLU A 95 -10.76 1.73 14.45
CA GLU A 95 -11.21 2.92 13.73
C GLU A 95 -10.52 3.00 12.36
N SER A 96 -11.05 3.82 11.46
CA SER A 96 -10.59 3.91 10.09
C SER A 96 -10.36 5.34 9.67
N THR A 97 -9.20 5.62 9.07
CA THR A 97 -8.91 6.83 8.32
C THR A 97 -8.77 6.49 6.84
N PHE A 98 -9.15 7.41 5.95
CA PHE A 98 -9.16 7.14 4.50
C PHE A 98 -8.76 8.38 3.70
N ALA A 99 -7.90 8.19 2.70
CA ALA A 99 -7.49 9.25 1.78
C ALA A 99 -7.56 8.79 0.33
N TYR A 100 -8.32 9.52 -0.51
CA TYR A 100 -8.35 9.27 -1.96
C TYR A 100 -7.01 9.62 -2.61
N ASN A 101 -6.47 8.68 -3.41
CA ASN A 101 -5.34 8.90 -4.28
C ASN A 101 -5.67 8.73 -5.78
N TYR A 102 -6.84 8.16 -6.08
CA TYR A 102 -7.38 8.06 -7.44
C TYR A 102 -8.89 8.30 -7.41
N LYS A 103 -9.30 9.52 -7.73
CA LYS A 103 -10.72 9.91 -7.73
C LYS A 103 -11.06 10.59 -9.04
N VAL A 104 -11.74 9.87 -9.94
CA VAL A 104 -12.11 10.34 -11.27
C VAL A 104 -13.50 9.82 -11.67
N LEU A 105 -14.25 10.64 -12.38
CA LEU A 105 -15.61 10.30 -12.83
C LEU A 105 -15.59 9.27 -13.95
N TYR A 106 -14.57 9.29 -14.80
CA TYR A 106 -14.50 8.39 -15.95
C TYR A 106 -13.09 8.33 -16.54
N VAL A 107 -12.55 7.12 -16.68
CA VAL A 107 -11.32 6.81 -17.40
C VAL A 107 -11.73 6.12 -18.71
N PRO A 108 -11.48 6.75 -19.89
CA PRO A 108 -11.99 6.28 -21.17
C PRO A 108 -11.20 5.12 -21.81
N TYR A 109 -10.15 4.65 -21.17
CA TYR A 109 -9.22 3.66 -21.70
C TYR A 109 -8.93 2.60 -20.63
N PRO A 110 -8.53 1.34 -21.00
CA PRO A 110 -8.59 0.75 -22.32
C PRO A 110 -10.04 0.44 -22.77
N LEU A 111 -10.23 -0.49 -23.70
CA LEU A 111 -11.56 -1.00 -24.06
C LEU A 111 -11.64 -2.49 -23.69
N PRO A 112 -12.59 -2.88 -22.81
CA PRO A 112 -13.61 -2.08 -22.15
C PRO A 112 -13.01 -1.06 -21.16
N THR A 113 -13.66 0.10 -21.00
CA THR A 113 -13.12 1.23 -20.23
C THR A 113 -13.06 0.95 -18.73
N ILE A 114 -12.03 1.49 -18.06
CA ILE A 114 -11.95 1.49 -16.59
C ILE A 114 -13.20 2.13 -15.99
N GLY A 115 -13.66 3.26 -16.57
CA GLY A 115 -14.83 3.96 -16.09
C GLY A 115 -14.56 4.77 -14.82
N LYS A 116 -15.52 4.81 -13.91
CA LYS A 116 -15.39 5.51 -12.63
C LYS A 116 -14.39 4.82 -11.71
N VAL A 117 -13.54 5.61 -11.07
CA VAL A 117 -12.63 5.15 -10.01
C VAL A 117 -12.69 6.09 -8.82
N ASN A 118 -12.97 5.54 -7.65
CA ASN A 118 -12.81 6.17 -6.34
C ASN A 118 -12.00 5.21 -5.49
N CYS A 119 -10.69 5.39 -5.46
CA CYS A 119 -9.73 4.53 -4.82
C CYS A 119 -8.82 5.33 -3.90
N GLY A 120 -8.38 4.72 -2.82
CA GLY A 120 -7.52 5.38 -1.85
C GLY A 120 -6.63 4.44 -1.06
N ILE A 121 -6.06 5.02 -0.03
CA ILE A 121 -5.32 4.34 1.03
C ILE A 121 -6.15 4.41 2.32
N ASN A 122 -6.14 3.33 3.09
CA ASN A 122 -6.98 3.18 4.28
C ASN A 122 -6.13 2.67 5.44
N THR A 123 -6.12 3.38 6.55
CA THR A 123 -5.47 2.91 7.79
C THR A 123 -6.55 2.47 8.77
N LEU A 124 -6.40 1.28 9.34
CA LEU A 124 -7.21 0.79 10.44
C LEU A 124 -6.34 0.78 11.68
N SER A 125 -6.84 1.27 12.81
CA SER A 125 -6.11 1.38 14.07
C SER A 125 -6.95 0.92 15.26
N LYS A 126 -6.36 0.14 16.16
CA LYS A 126 -6.95 -0.18 17.46
C LYS A 126 -6.79 0.98 18.47
N PHE A 127 -6.01 2.00 18.11
CA PHE A 127 -5.73 3.18 18.93
C PHE A 127 -6.44 4.41 18.36
N ASP A 128 -6.76 5.37 19.23
CA ASP A 128 -7.42 6.60 18.83
C ASP A 128 -6.49 7.47 17.96
N VAL A 129 -6.88 7.71 16.70
CA VAL A 129 -6.22 8.65 15.80
C VAL A 129 -6.78 10.05 16.04
N THR A 130 -5.98 10.92 16.64
CA THR A 130 -6.42 12.29 16.98
C THR A 130 -6.36 13.26 15.81
N GLU A 131 -5.50 13.00 14.84
CA GLU A 131 -5.36 13.78 13.63
C GLU A 131 -5.00 12.86 12.46
N SER A 132 -5.67 13.05 11.31
CA SER A 132 -5.36 12.37 10.05
C SER A 132 -5.24 13.41 8.94
N THR A 133 -4.06 13.48 8.33
CA THR A 133 -3.75 14.47 7.30
C THR A 133 -3.40 13.81 5.99
N ARG A 134 -4.15 14.16 4.93
CA ARG A 134 -3.81 13.78 3.56
C ARG A 134 -2.82 14.78 2.96
N MET A 135 -1.61 14.36 2.64
CA MET A 135 -0.60 15.17 1.97
C MET A 135 -0.48 14.75 0.50
N SER A 136 -0.76 15.68 -0.42
CA SER A 136 -0.66 15.41 -1.85
C SER A 136 0.78 15.29 -2.28
N LEU A 137 1.12 14.20 -2.95
CA LEU A 137 2.43 14.02 -3.57
C LEU A 137 2.53 14.72 -4.94
N PRO A 138 3.73 15.05 -5.41
CA PRO A 138 3.94 15.56 -6.76
C PRO A 138 3.29 14.66 -7.82
N CYS A 139 2.56 15.26 -8.76
CA CYS A 139 1.84 14.55 -9.80
C CYS A 139 2.63 14.67 -11.11
N PRO A 140 3.14 13.56 -11.70
CA PRO A 140 3.95 13.60 -12.92
C PRO A 140 3.13 13.88 -14.18
N PHE A 141 1.80 13.81 -14.08
CA PHE A 141 0.92 13.98 -15.23
C PHE A 141 0.53 15.44 -15.47
N THR A 142 0.61 15.86 -16.71
CA THR A 142 0.18 17.20 -17.16
C THR A 142 -1.27 17.19 -17.67
N TYR A 143 -1.88 18.37 -17.79
CA TYR A 143 -3.19 18.52 -18.45
C TYR A 143 -3.07 18.11 -19.94
N PRO A 144 -4.05 17.40 -20.56
CA PRO A 144 -5.30 16.93 -19.95
C PRO A 144 -5.21 15.56 -19.25
N ILE A 145 -4.11 14.83 -19.38
CA ILE A 145 -3.93 13.45 -18.86
C ILE A 145 -4.18 13.39 -17.35
N ARG A 146 -3.74 14.41 -16.62
CA ARG A 146 -3.94 14.54 -15.18
C ARG A 146 -5.39 14.44 -14.72
N ILE A 147 -6.38 14.77 -15.58
CA ILE A 147 -7.81 14.74 -15.23
C ILE A 147 -8.28 13.30 -14.96
N CYS A 148 -7.74 12.33 -15.71
CA CYS A 148 -8.14 10.94 -15.67
C CYS A 148 -7.11 10.04 -14.97
N ASN A 149 -6.12 10.63 -14.30
CA ASN A 149 -4.99 9.89 -13.73
C ASN A 149 -4.89 10.04 -12.21
N LEU A 150 -4.03 9.21 -11.61
CA LEU A 150 -3.76 9.17 -10.19
C LEU A 150 -3.23 10.52 -9.67
N LYS A 151 -3.61 10.83 -8.45
CA LYS A 151 -3.09 11.95 -7.66
C LYS A 151 -2.66 11.39 -6.32
N ARG A 152 -1.51 10.75 -6.34
CA ARG A 152 -0.92 10.06 -5.19
C ARG A 152 -0.85 10.97 -3.97
N CYS A 153 -0.95 10.36 -2.81
CA CYS A 153 -0.81 11.03 -1.52
C CYS A 153 -0.17 10.09 -0.52
N VAL A 154 0.30 10.66 0.56
CA VAL A 154 0.51 9.96 1.82
C VAL A 154 -0.58 10.38 2.80
N MET A 155 -0.94 9.49 3.71
CA MET A 155 -1.83 9.77 4.82
C MET A 155 -1.01 9.67 6.10
N VAL A 156 -1.00 10.76 6.86
CA VAL A 156 -0.25 10.88 8.11
C VAL A 156 -1.26 10.86 9.26
N ASP A 157 -1.26 9.80 10.02
CA ASP A 157 -2.14 9.57 11.15
C ASP A 157 -1.36 9.72 12.46
N ARG A 158 -1.89 10.51 13.40
CA ARG A 158 -1.24 10.82 14.70
C ARG A 158 -1.97 10.13 15.82
N ILE A 159 -1.22 9.34 16.58
CA ILE A 159 -1.69 8.58 17.74
C ILE A 159 -0.91 9.07 18.97
N PRO A 160 -1.58 9.66 19.99
CA PRO A 160 -0.91 10.09 21.20
C PRO A 160 -0.27 8.93 21.96
N LEU A 161 0.91 9.17 22.52
CA LEU A 161 1.58 8.21 23.41
C LEU A 161 1.30 8.58 24.88
N GLU A 162 0.74 7.65 25.63
CA GLU A 162 0.41 7.88 27.02
C GLU A 162 1.66 8.21 27.85
N GLY A 163 1.62 9.31 28.58
CA GLY A 163 2.73 9.76 29.41
C GLY A 163 3.89 10.43 28.65
N SER A 164 3.73 10.72 27.36
CA SER A 164 4.72 11.38 26.51
C SER A 164 4.17 12.65 25.87
N ASP A 165 5.06 13.58 25.51
CA ASP A 165 4.76 14.73 24.65
C ASP A 165 5.01 14.41 23.16
N LYS A 166 5.39 13.16 22.86
CA LYS A 166 5.62 12.64 21.50
C LYS A 166 4.45 11.79 21.05
N GLU A 167 4.38 11.59 19.75
CA GLU A 167 3.31 10.83 19.10
C GLU A 167 3.88 9.64 18.34
N LEU A 168 3.06 8.61 18.17
CA LEU A 168 3.24 7.60 17.15
C LEU A 168 2.63 8.15 15.85
N VAL A 169 3.46 8.29 14.82
CA VAL A 169 3.08 8.84 13.52
C VAL A 169 3.08 7.72 12.49
N ILE A 170 1.91 7.35 12.03
CA ILE A 170 1.71 6.31 11.01
C ILE A 170 1.57 6.98 9.65
N VAL A 171 2.38 6.56 8.68
CA VAL A 171 2.39 7.12 7.33
C VAL A 171 2.05 6.02 6.34
N ASN A 172 0.80 5.97 5.90
CA ASN A 172 0.34 5.06 4.86
C ASN A 172 0.60 5.69 3.50
N LEU A 173 1.17 4.91 2.56
CA LEU A 173 1.58 5.41 1.25
C LEU A 173 1.35 4.41 0.12
N HIS A 174 1.19 4.96 -1.09
CA HIS A 174 1.26 4.21 -2.34
C HIS A 174 1.88 5.14 -3.40
N LEU A 175 3.16 4.93 -3.72
CA LEU A 175 3.93 5.80 -4.61
C LEU A 175 3.69 5.47 -6.10
N GLU A 176 4.22 6.32 -6.98
CA GLU A 176 4.02 6.21 -8.43
C GLU A 176 4.72 4.98 -9.03
N ALA A 177 4.00 4.28 -9.92
CA ALA A 177 4.47 3.07 -10.59
C ALA A 177 5.00 3.32 -12.02
N TYR A 178 4.32 4.17 -12.80
CA TYR A 178 4.38 4.18 -14.27
C TYR A 178 4.91 5.50 -14.86
N ASP A 179 5.80 6.19 -14.20
CA ASP A 179 6.42 7.40 -14.73
C ASP A 179 7.82 7.15 -15.31
N SER A 180 8.41 8.20 -15.89
CA SER A 180 9.77 8.19 -16.42
C SER A 180 10.88 8.21 -15.34
N GLY A 181 10.52 8.22 -14.06
CA GLY A 181 11.42 8.31 -12.91
C GLY A 181 11.42 9.67 -12.22
N GLU A 182 11.11 10.77 -12.90
CA GLU A 182 11.08 12.11 -12.29
C GLU A 182 9.99 12.24 -11.22
N GLY A 183 8.80 11.68 -11.47
CA GLY A 183 7.70 11.66 -10.51
C GLY A 183 8.00 10.78 -9.30
N LYS A 184 8.60 9.60 -9.51
CA LYS A 184 9.06 8.73 -8.42
C LYS A 184 10.07 9.45 -7.53
N ALA A 185 11.10 10.07 -8.13
CA ALA A 185 12.12 10.80 -7.39
C ALA A 185 11.53 11.97 -6.58
N ALA A 186 10.62 12.75 -7.18
CA ALA A 186 9.96 13.86 -6.50
C ALA A 186 9.06 13.40 -5.35
N GLN A 187 8.34 12.29 -5.52
CA GLN A 187 7.51 11.71 -4.46
C GLN A 187 8.36 11.13 -3.32
N THR A 188 9.46 10.45 -3.65
CA THR A 188 10.40 9.91 -2.67
C THR A 188 11.08 11.04 -1.87
N ALA A 189 11.48 12.14 -2.53
CA ALA A 189 12.05 13.31 -1.85
C ALA A 189 11.06 13.95 -0.87
N MET A 190 9.79 14.10 -1.25
CA MET A 190 8.76 14.62 -0.35
C MET A 190 8.48 13.66 0.82
N LEU A 191 8.43 12.35 0.55
CA LEU A 191 8.30 11.35 1.61
C LEU A 191 9.45 11.43 2.61
N LYS A 192 10.69 11.52 2.12
CA LYS A 192 11.89 11.73 2.94
C LYS A 192 11.73 12.94 3.87
N GLU A 193 11.36 14.12 3.32
CA GLU A 193 11.16 15.34 4.09
C GLU A 193 10.12 15.14 5.22
N ILE A 194 9.01 14.48 4.91
CA ILE A 194 7.94 14.20 5.90
C ILE A 194 8.50 13.32 7.03
N LEU A 195 9.14 12.21 6.70
CA LEU A 195 9.58 11.23 7.69
C LEU A 195 10.73 11.77 8.57
N GLU A 196 11.71 12.44 7.96
CA GLU A 196 12.84 13.05 8.68
C GLU A 196 12.37 14.18 9.61
N THR A 197 11.43 15.03 9.16
CA THR A 197 10.87 16.09 10.01
C THR A 197 10.21 15.52 11.27
N GLU A 198 9.45 14.45 11.13
CA GLU A 198 8.80 13.81 12.28
C GLU A 198 9.82 13.09 13.19
N ALA A 199 10.81 12.41 12.63
CA ALA A 199 11.87 11.75 13.38
C ALA A 199 12.75 12.77 14.14
N GLU A 200 13.13 13.88 13.50
CA GLU A 200 13.86 14.98 14.13
C GLU A 200 13.07 15.65 15.26
N ALA A 201 11.76 15.72 15.14
CA ALA A 201 10.88 16.18 16.23
C ALA A 201 10.84 15.20 17.42
N GLY A 202 11.40 14.00 17.27
CA GLY A 202 11.45 12.95 18.28
C GLY A 202 10.18 12.10 18.34
N ASN A 203 9.31 12.21 17.35
CA ASN A 203 8.16 11.33 17.19
C ASN A 203 8.60 9.91 16.81
N TYR A 204 7.73 8.93 17.08
CA TYR A 204 7.92 7.55 16.68
C TYR A 204 7.24 7.34 15.33
N VAL A 205 8.03 7.21 14.27
CA VAL A 205 7.52 7.22 12.89
C VAL A 205 7.52 5.81 12.32
N ILE A 206 6.39 5.39 11.76
CA ILE A 206 6.26 4.15 11.00
C ILE A 206 5.57 4.46 9.69
N ALA A 207 6.32 4.41 8.59
CA ALA A 207 5.77 4.47 7.25
C ALA A 207 5.69 3.07 6.66
N GLY A 208 4.62 2.77 5.94
CA GLY A 208 4.46 1.50 5.26
C GLY A 208 3.53 1.63 4.07
N GLY A 209 3.70 0.74 3.11
CA GLY A 209 2.87 0.73 1.91
C GLY A 209 3.56 0.13 0.70
N ASP A 210 2.96 0.42 -0.45
CA ASP A 210 3.50 0.10 -1.76
C ASP A 210 4.34 1.27 -2.28
N PHE A 211 5.65 1.09 -2.27
CA PHE A 211 6.61 2.09 -2.74
C PHE A 211 6.78 2.08 -4.26
N ASN A 212 6.34 1.01 -4.94
CA ASN A 212 6.63 0.76 -6.35
C ASN A 212 8.13 0.85 -6.69
N GLN A 213 8.95 0.69 -5.68
CA GLN A 213 10.41 0.72 -5.72
C GLN A 213 10.94 -0.26 -4.67
N SER A 214 12.03 -0.95 -4.97
CA SER A 214 12.77 -1.72 -3.97
C SER A 214 13.67 -0.81 -3.15
N PHE A 215 14.07 -1.26 -1.96
CA PHE A 215 15.07 -0.57 -1.16
C PHE A 215 16.48 -1.05 -1.53
N SER A 216 17.48 -0.19 -1.49
CA SER A 216 18.87 -0.55 -1.86
C SER A 216 19.50 -1.61 -0.94
N ASN A 217 18.95 -1.82 0.27
CA ASN A 217 19.37 -2.86 1.20
C ASN A 217 18.65 -4.20 1.01
N VAL A 218 17.79 -4.35 -0.01
CA VAL A 218 17.11 -5.60 -0.37
C VAL A 218 17.98 -6.41 -1.33
N ASP A 219 18.14 -7.70 -1.08
CA ASP A 219 18.76 -8.62 -2.03
C ASP A 219 17.75 -9.08 -3.08
N THR A 220 17.79 -8.44 -4.24
CA THR A 220 16.90 -8.77 -5.38
C THR A 220 17.38 -9.95 -6.22
N SER A 221 18.53 -10.57 -5.89
CA SER A 221 19.08 -11.70 -6.65
C SER A 221 18.19 -12.94 -6.62
N ALA A 222 17.35 -13.09 -5.60
CA ALA A 222 16.33 -14.13 -5.52
C ALA A 222 15.18 -13.95 -6.54
N TYR A 223 15.03 -12.73 -7.09
CA TYR A 223 13.94 -12.34 -8.00
C TYR A 223 14.54 -11.78 -9.31
N PRO A 224 15.21 -12.61 -10.11
CA PRO A 224 15.90 -12.16 -11.32
C PRO A 224 14.90 -11.65 -12.36
N LEU A 225 15.37 -10.72 -13.20
CA LEU A 225 14.59 -10.20 -14.31
C LEU A 225 14.29 -11.32 -15.31
N VAL A 226 13.02 -11.56 -15.58
CA VAL A 226 12.55 -12.59 -16.53
C VAL A 226 12.62 -12.08 -17.96
N SER A 227 12.28 -10.80 -18.20
CA SER A 227 12.34 -10.14 -19.50
C SER A 227 12.56 -8.65 -19.35
N GLU A 228 13.34 -8.05 -20.26
CA GLU A 228 13.58 -6.59 -20.29
C GLU A 228 12.31 -5.79 -20.64
N ASP A 229 11.32 -6.43 -21.25
CA ASP A 229 10.04 -5.81 -21.62
C ASP A 229 9.06 -5.70 -20.45
N MET A 230 9.35 -6.37 -19.34
CA MET A 230 8.51 -6.30 -18.14
C MET A 230 8.72 -4.98 -17.39
N TRP A 231 7.67 -4.55 -16.68
CA TRP A 231 7.78 -3.43 -15.75
C TRP A 231 8.91 -3.70 -14.74
N GLN A 232 9.67 -2.69 -14.46
CA GLN A 232 10.79 -2.78 -13.52
C GLN A 232 10.57 -1.80 -12.37
N ALA A 233 10.72 -2.29 -11.16
CA ALA A 233 10.70 -1.44 -9.98
C ALA A 233 11.88 -0.45 -10.01
N GLY A 234 11.63 0.78 -9.57
CA GLY A 234 12.71 1.69 -9.22
C GLY A 234 13.45 1.24 -7.96
N GLN A 235 14.42 2.01 -7.51
CA GLN A 235 15.13 1.77 -6.27
C GLN A 235 15.21 3.04 -5.43
N ILE A 236 14.97 2.90 -4.14
CA ILE A 236 15.22 3.94 -3.13
C ILE A 236 16.57 3.63 -2.49
N ASP A 237 17.47 4.61 -2.52
CA ASP A 237 18.73 4.53 -1.81
C ASP A 237 18.49 4.81 -0.32
N VAL A 238 18.65 3.78 0.52
CA VAL A 238 18.41 3.89 1.96
C VAL A 238 19.41 4.80 2.65
N ASP A 239 20.62 4.93 2.10
CA ASP A 239 21.68 5.77 2.65
C ASP A 239 21.41 7.28 2.47
N GLU A 240 20.43 7.65 1.66
CA GLU A 240 20.00 9.04 1.51
C GLU A 240 19.08 9.52 2.65
N PHE A 241 18.62 8.62 3.56
CA PHE A 241 17.67 8.95 4.62
C PHE A 241 18.36 8.99 5.98
N ASP A 242 18.19 10.10 6.70
CA ASP A 242 18.77 10.29 8.03
C ASP A 242 17.80 9.88 9.15
N ASN A 243 18.30 9.19 10.18
CA ASN A 243 17.54 8.75 11.37
C ASN A 243 16.36 7.81 11.07
N LEU A 244 16.45 7.07 9.97
CA LEU A 244 15.40 6.18 9.48
C LEU A 244 15.99 4.83 9.07
N THR A 245 15.31 3.75 9.44
CA THR A 245 15.68 2.37 9.11
C THR A 245 14.64 1.76 8.17
N PHE A 246 15.12 1.14 7.08
CA PHE A 246 14.29 0.48 6.07
C PHE A 246 14.22 -1.02 6.34
N VAL A 247 13.01 -1.57 6.39
CA VAL A 247 12.74 -2.93 6.85
C VAL A 247 11.84 -3.67 5.85
N THR A 248 12.33 -4.83 5.40
CA THR A 248 11.58 -5.78 4.56
C THR A 248 11.96 -7.21 4.91
N ASP A 249 11.05 -8.16 4.64
CA ASP A 249 11.38 -9.59 4.62
C ASP A 249 11.76 -9.99 3.20
N ASN A 250 13.04 -10.31 3.00
CA ASN A 250 13.58 -10.67 1.69
C ASN A 250 13.30 -12.12 1.28
N SER A 251 12.65 -12.91 2.12
CA SER A 251 12.38 -14.34 1.86
C SER A 251 11.21 -14.60 0.94
N THR A 252 10.25 -13.68 0.88
CA THR A 252 9.01 -13.82 0.14
C THR A 252 8.74 -12.55 -0.66
N PRO A 253 8.45 -12.65 -1.99
CA PRO A 253 8.16 -11.47 -2.81
C PRO A 253 6.83 -10.85 -2.42
N THR A 254 6.75 -9.53 -2.48
CA THR A 254 5.53 -8.79 -2.13
C THR A 254 4.61 -8.55 -3.31
N CYS A 255 5.12 -8.69 -4.53
CA CYS A 255 4.35 -8.48 -5.76
C CYS A 255 4.82 -9.44 -6.87
N ARG A 256 3.94 -9.73 -7.82
CA ARG A 256 4.22 -10.48 -9.05
C ARG A 256 3.86 -9.67 -10.29
N SER A 257 4.38 -10.07 -11.44
CA SER A 257 3.89 -9.55 -12.72
C SER A 257 2.41 -9.92 -12.96
N LEU A 258 1.68 -9.01 -13.58
CA LEU A 258 0.27 -9.16 -13.94
C LEU A 258 0.09 -9.29 -15.48
N ASP A 259 1.11 -9.78 -16.19
CA ASP A 259 1.07 -10.03 -17.63
C ASP A 259 0.14 -11.20 -18.03
N LYS A 260 -0.17 -12.06 -17.07
CA LYS A 260 -1.07 -13.21 -17.21
C LYS A 260 -1.63 -13.65 -15.87
N PRO A 261 -2.74 -14.43 -15.85
CA PRO A 261 -3.24 -15.06 -14.64
C PRO A 261 -2.20 -15.98 -13.98
N TYR A 262 -2.16 -15.98 -12.66
CA TYR A 262 -1.29 -16.85 -11.85
C TYR A 262 -1.89 -18.24 -11.68
N GLU A 263 -3.22 -18.31 -11.60
CA GLU A 263 -3.97 -19.56 -11.43
C GLU A 263 -3.67 -20.57 -12.56
N GLY A 264 -3.19 -21.74 -12.17
CA GLY A 264 -2.88 -22.83 -13.11
C GLY A 264 -1.62 -22.62 -13.97
N ALA A 265 -0.89 -21.51 -13.75
CA ALA A 265 0.37 -21.24 -14.42
C ALA A 265 1.56 -21.80 -13.62
N ASP A 266 2.71 -21.92 -14.29
CA ASP A 266 3.98 -22.26 -13.66
C ASP A 266 4.53 -21.02 -12.92
N PRO A 267 4.71 -21.05 -11.58
CA PRO A 267 5.22 -19.93 -10.80
C PRO A 267 6.59 -19.44 -11.27
N ASP A 268 7.43 -20.32 -11.83
CA ASP A 268 8.77 -19.96 -12.29
C ASP A 268 8.75 -19.03 -13.53
N ASN A 269 7.59 -18.82 -14.15
CA ASN A 269 7.41 -17.98 -15.32
C ASN A 269 6.90 -16.56 -15.00
N PHE A 270 6.95 -16.12 -13.75
CA PHE A 270 6.55 -14.78 -13.32
C PHE A 270 7.75 -13.94 -12.89
N GLN A 271 7.67 -12.65 -13.16
CA GLN A 271 8.53 -11.68 -12.50
C GLN A 271 7.99 -11.41 -11.11
N TYR A 272 8.86 -11.48 -10.11
CA TYR A 272 8.57 -11.15 -8.73
C TYR A 272 9.27 -9.86 -8.32
N TYR A 273 8.67 -9.14 -7.37
CA TYR A 273 9.15 -7.85 -6.91
C TYR A 273 9.08 -7.74 -5.38
N MET A 274 10.02 -6.93 -4.84
CA MET A 274 10.04 -6.46 -3.45
C MET A 274 9.78 -4.96 -3.49
N ILE A 275 8.53 -4.54 -3.42
CA ILE A 275 8.11 -3.14 -3.57
C ILE A 275 7.29 -2.61 -2.40
N ASP A 276 6.99 -3.47 -1.44
CA ASP A 276 6.31 -3.15 -0.20
C ASP A 276 7.26 -3.32 0.97
N GLY A 277 7.08 -2.54 2.02
CA GLY A 277 7.91 -2.60 3.21
C GLY A 277 7.59 -1.49 4.20
N PHE A 278 8.53 -1.28 5.12
CA PHE A 278 8.41 -0.27 6.16
C PHE A 278 9.65 0.60 6.24
N ILE A 279 9.44 1.85 6.65
CA ILE A 279 10.49 2.77 7.09
C ILE A 279 10.13 3.20 8.50
N VAL A 280 11.04 3.02 9.44
CA VAL A 280 10.82 3.36 10.85
C VAL A 280 11.89 4.33 11.34
N SER A 281 11.53 5.22 12.28
CA SER A 281 12.51 6.09 12.92
C SER A 281 13.42 5.31 13.88
N ASP A 282 14.65 5.76 14.05
CA ASP A 282 15.69 5.03 14.80
C ASP A 282 15.40 4.87 16.30
N ASN A 283 14.40 5.59 16.83
CA ASN A 283 13.90 5.39 18.19
C ASN A 283 12.91 4.22 18.32
N ILE A 284 12.62 3.50 17.22
CA ILE A 284 11.80 2.29 17.19
C ILE A 284 12.71 1.07 17.04
N GLN A 285 12.55 0.09 17.91
CA GLN A 285 13.17 -1.22 17.74
C GLN A 285 12.25 -2.11 16.91
N VAL A 286 12.76 -2.67 15.83
CA VAL A 286 12.06 -3.69 15.04
C VAL A 286 12.48 -5.07 15.56
N ASP A 287 11.52 -5.80 16.11
CA ASP A 287 11.78 -7.15 16.64
C ASP A 287 11.74 -8.20 15.52
N GLU A 288 10.79 -8.07 14.61
CA GLU A 288 10.60 -9.01 13.49
C GLU A 288 9.92 -8.31 12.31
N VAL A 289 10.26 -8.72 11.10
CA VAL A 289 9.51 -8.45 9.88
C VAL A 289 9.32 -9.75 9.11
N SER A 290 8.11 -9.99 8.62
CA SER A 290 7.81 -11.17 7.81
C SER A 290 6.78 -10.83 6.75
N THR A 291 6.85 -11.50 5.60
CA THR A 291 5.84 -11.43 4.55
C THR A 291 4.92 -12.64 4.66
N ILE A 292 3.63 -12.40 4.76
CA ILE A 292 2.63 -13.46 4.77
C ILE A 292 2.43 -13.93 3.33
N ASP A 293 2.85 -15.16 3.04
CA ASP A 293 2.72 -15.75 1.71
C ASP A 293 1.31 -16.28 1.47
N THR A 294 0.47 -15.46 0.84
CA THR A 294 -0.88 -15.86 0.38
C THR A 294 -0.85 -16.52 -0.99
N LYS A 295 0.32 -16.71 -1.61
CA LYS A 295 0.51 -17.25 -2.96
C LYS A 295 -0.29 -16.51 -4.03
N PHE A 296 -0.51 -15.22 -3.80
CA PHE A 296 -1.27 -14.33 -4.68
C PHE A 296 -2.69 -14.82 -4.98
N GLU A 297 -3.30 -15.57 -4.07
CA GLU A 297 -4.65 -16.13 -4.25
C GLU A 297 -5.75 -15.06 -4.08
N ASN A 298 -5.48 -13.98 -3.35
CA ASN A 298 -6.43 -12.91 -3.02
C ASN A 298 -5.97 -11.54 -3.50
#